data_05c24da289391248800593e52156e62a
#
_entry.id   05c24da289391248800593e52156e62a
#
_cell.length_a   1.000
_cell.length_b   1.000
_cell.length_c   1.000
_cell.angle_alpha   90.00
_cell.angle_beta   90.00
_cell.angle_gamma   90.00
#
_symmetry.space_group_name_H-M   'P 1'
#
loop_
_entity.id
_entity.type
_entity.pdbx_description
1 polymer ?
#
loop_
_entity_poly.entity_id
_entity_poly.type
_entity_poly.pdbx_seq_one_letter_code
_entity_poly.pdbx_strand_id
1 'polypeptide(L)'
;MNIYETDPEFMERMEHFAMDEVVGEPGQQLEEPTRHMAILATLLGCQGIDQFRLELPQALDAGVTPVMAKEIVYQAVDYLGIGRVRPFLDATNAILTDRGVKLPLEGQATTTMENRLERGAQTQVEIFGDSMKDAWKQGHINRWLAANCFGDYYTRTGLDLKQREMITFCFLAAQGGCEPQLTSHAKGNMNLGSDKAFLIRVVSQCLPYIGYPRSLNAISCINKAAEEMGR
;
A
#
# COMPACT_ATOMS: atom_id res chain seq x y z
N MET A 1 -18.40 -15.80 16.83
CA MET A 1 -18.32 -15.30 18.22
C MET A 1 -17.97 -13.82 18.10
N ASN A 2 -18.68 -12.94 18.77
CA ASN A 2 -18.47 -11.49 18.69
C ASN A 2 -17.37 -11.10 19.71
N ILE A 3 -16.23 -10.59 19.25
CA ILE A 3 -15.08 -10.22 20.08
C ILE A 3 -15.43 -9.12 21.09
N TYR A 4 -16.40 -8.25 20.80
CA TYR A 4 -16.88 -7.23 21.74
C TYR A 4 -17.64 -7.82 22.94
N GLU A 5 -18.20 -9.03 22.78
CA GLU A 5 -18.88 -9.74 23.87
C GLU A 5 -17.92 -10.61 24.67
N THR A 6 -16.87 -11.15 24.02
CA THR A 6 -15.90 -12.04 24.67
C THR A 6 -14.76 -11.29 25.33
N ASP A 7 -14.33 -10.16 24.76
CA ASP A 7 -13.13 -9.41 25.18
C ASP A 7 -13.40 -7.88 25.25
N PRO A 8 -14.43 -7.42 25.99
CA PRO A 8 -14.88 -6.04 25.93
C PRO A 8 -13.83 -5.01 26.40
N GLU A 9 -13.08 -5.29 27.47
CA GLU A 9 -12.02 -4.40 27.96
C GLU A 9 -10.88 -4.25 26.94
N PHE A 10 -10.49 -5.34 26.29
CA PHE A 10 -9.47 -5.30 25.25
C PHE A 10 -9.93 -4.45 24.06
N MET A 11 -11.16 -4.64 23.61
CA MET A 11 -11.69 -3.90 22.47
C MET A 11 -11.87 -2.42 22.78
N GLU A 12 -12.33 -2.04 23.96
CA GLU A 12 -12.42 -0.66 24.40
C GLU A 12 -11.05 0.05 24.31
N ARG A 13 -9.98 -0.60 24.79
CA ARG A 13 -8.62 -0.03 24.73
C ARG A 13 -8.07 0.06 23.32
N MET A 14 -8.31 -0.98 22.50
CA MET A 14 -7.87 -0.99 21.11
C MET A 14 -8.57 0.08 20.28
N GLU A 15 -9.88 0.25 20.44
CA GLU A 15 -10.65 1.28 19.74
C GLU A 15 -10.23 2.68 20.21
N HIS A 16 -10.13 2.91 21.53
CA HIS A 16 -9.65 4.19 22.05
C HIS A 16 -8.28 4.53 21.45
N PHE A 17 -7.32 3.59 21.46
CA PHE A 17 -6.01 3.83 20.88
C PHE A 17 -6.08 4.11 19.38
N ALA A 18 -6.78 3.28 18.61
CA ALA A 18 -6.79 3.37 17.15
C ALA A 18 -7.61 4.56 16.64
N MET A 19 -8.75 4.85 17.26
CA MET A 19 -9.74 5.80 16.73
C MET A 19 -9.70 7.16 17.42
N ASP A 20 -9.27 7.22 18.70
CA ASP A 20 -9.20 8.48 19.43
C ASP A 20 -7.76 9.00 19.51
N GLU A 21 -6.80 8.20 20.01
CA GLU A 21 -5.43 8.68 20.19
C GLU A 21 -4.70 8.83 18.85
N VAL A 22 -4.66 7.78 18.02
CA VAL A 22 -3.91 7.79 16.76
C VAL A 22 -4.53 8.73 15.73
N VAL A 23 -5.85 8.70 15.57
CA VAL A 23 -6.56 9.58 14.63
C VAL A 23 -6.58 11.02 15.14
N GLY A 24 -6.72 11.20 16.46
CA GLY A 24 -6.76 12.51 17.13
C GLY A 24 -5.41 13.18 17.31
N GLU A 25 -4.27 12.48 17.11
CA GLU A 25 -2.93 13.04 17.37
C GLU A 25 -2.67 14.27 16.51
N PRO A 26 -2.35 15.43 17.11
CA PRO A 26 -2.19 16.67 16.38
C PRO A 26 -1.09 16.58 15.28
N GLY A 27 -1.44 16.95 14.06
CA GLY A 27 -0.53 16.96 12.92
C GLY A 27 -0.26 15.57 12.31
N GLN A 28 -0.91 14.51 12.80
CA GLN A 28 -0.77 13.15 12.24
C GLN A 28 -2.01 12.70 11.45
N GLN A 29 -2.97 13.57 11.21
CA GLN A 29 -4.16 13.28 10.43
C GLN A 29 -3.83 13.10 8.94
N LEU A 30 -4.57 12.21 8.30
CA LEU A 30 -4.62 12.02 6.86
C LEU A 30 -6.05 12.25 6.36
N GLU A 31 -6.19 12.60 5.08
CA GLU A 31 -7.48 12.53 4.39
C GLU A 31 -8.05 11.11 4.51
N GLU A 32 -9.34 10.97 4.83
CA GLU A 32 -9.96 9.66 5.09
C GLU A 32 -9.72 8.61 4.00
N PRO A 33 -9.88 8.89 2.68
CA PRO A 33 -9.57 7.90 1.67
C PRO A 33 -8.10 7.46 1.69
N THR A 34 -7.17 8.41 1.92
CA THR A 34 -5.72 8.12 1.99
C THR A 34 -5.40 7.24 3.20
N ARG A 35 -5.98 7.55 4.37
CA ARG A 35 -5.84 6.77 5.59
C ARG A 35 -6.30 5.33 5.37
N HIS A 36 -7.49 5.14 4.81
CA HIS A 36 -8.05 3.82 4.56
C HIS A 36 -7.27 3.04 3.49
N MET A 37 -6.78 3.68 2.44
CA MET A 37 -5.89 3.02 1.47
C MET A 37 -4.61 2.50 2.14
N ALA A 38 -3.99 3.30 3.02
CA ALA A 38 -2.80 2.91 3.76
C ALA A 38 -3.07 1.72 4.70
N ILE A 39 -4.21 1.74 5.42
CA ILE A 39 -4.63 0.64 6.30
C ILE A 39 -4.88 -0.65 5.51
N LEU A 40 -5.62 -0.60 4.40
CA LEU A 40 -5.88 -1.77 3.56
C LEU A 40 -4.57 -2.38 3.02
N ALA A 41 -3.65 -1.54 2.53
CA ALA A 41 -2.34 -1.99 2.07
C ALA A 41 -1.51 -2.61 3.22
N THR A 42 -1.54 -1.99 4.38
CA THR A 42 -0.88 -2.51 5.60
C THR A 42 -1.41 -3.88 6.00
N LEU A 43 -2.72 -4.08 5.99
CA LEU A 43 -3.36 -5.36 6.30
C LEU A 43 -3.00 -6.46 5.30
N LEU A 44 -2.87 -6.12 4.01
CA LEU A 44 -2.29 -7.03 3.02
C LEU A 44 -0.87 -7.43 3.39
N GLY A 45 -0.02 -6.47 3.73
CA GLY A 45 1.39 -6.71 4.09
C GLY A 45 1.57 -7.60 5.31
N CYS A 46 0.80 -7.41 6.38
CA CYS A 46 0.84 -8.24 7.59
C CYS A 46 -0.05 -9.48 7.54
N GLN A 47 -0.74 -9.75 6.42
CA GLN A 47 -1.65 -10.89 6.24
C GLN A 47 -2.87 -10.87 7.18
N GLY A 48 -3.34 -9.68 7.54
CA GLY A 48 -4.47 -9.45 8.43
C GLY A 48 -5.83 -9.57 7.73
N ILE A 49 -6.15 -10.73 7.14
CA ILE A 49 -7.35 -10.91 6.30
C ILE A 49 -8.67 -10.66 7.05
N ASP A 50 -8.75 -11.05 8.31
CA ASP A 50 -9.99 -10.89 9.08
C ASP A 50 -10.24 -9.41 9.38
N GLN A 51 -9.20 -8.67 9.77
CA GLN A 51 -9.30 -7.22 9.94
C GLN A 51 -9.55 -6.50 8.60
N PHE A 52 -8.94 -6.97 7.51
CA PHE A 52 -9.20 -6.43 6.17
C PHE A 52 -10.69 -6.50 5.79
N ARG A 53 -11.38 -7.60 6.15
CA ARG A 53 -12.83 -7.74 5.93
C ARG A 53 -13.66 -6.73 6.72
N LEU A 54 -13.18 -6.28 7.87
CA LEU A 54 -13.83 -5.25 8.68
C LEU A 54 -13.54 -3.84 8.15
N GLU A 55 -12.31 -3.60 7.67
CA GLU A 55 -11.85 -2.28 7.21
C GLU A 55 -12.31 -1.92 5.80
N LEU A 56 -12.41 -2.90 4.88
CA LEU A 56 -12.79 -2.61 3.49
C LEU A 56 -14.17 -1.95 3.36
N PRO A 57 -15.23 -2.38 4.06
CA PRO A 57 -16.50 -1.66 4.05
C PRO A 57 -16.38 -0.20 4.50
N GLN A 58 -15.63 0.06 5.56
CA GLN A 58 -15.40 1.42 6.07
C GLN A 58 -14.61 2.27 5.07
N ALA A 59 -13.60 1.68 4.43
CA ALA A 59 -12.84 2.34 3.37
C ALA A 59 -13.73 2.76 2.19
N LEU A 60 -14.64 1.89 1.77
CA LEU A 60 -15.60 2.20 0.71
C LEU A 60 -16.56 3.35 1.11
N ASP A 61 -17.01 3.38 2.37
CA ASP A 61 -17.85 4.44 2.90
C ASP A 61 -17.08 5.77 3.05
N ALA A 62 -15.76 5.70 3.29
CA ALA A 62 -14.85 6.84 3.38
C ALA A 62 -14.37 7.36 2.00
N GLY A 63 -14.85 6.80 0.89
CA GLY A 63 -14.55 7.29 -0.47
C GLY A 63 -13.46 6.52 -1.22
N VAL A 64 -12.94 5.41 -0.70
CA VAL A 64 -12.13 4.48 -1.49
C VAL A 64 -13.06 3.79 -2.49
N THR A 65 -12.87 4.06 -3.78
CA THR A 65 -13.75 3.48 -4.82
C THR A 65 -13.52 1.97 -4.99
N PRO A 66 -14.49 1.21 -5.53
CA PRO A 66 -14.30 -0.20 -5.87
C PRO A 66 -13.07 -0.46 -6.75
N VAL A 67 -12.78 0.45 -7.70
CA VAL A 67 -11.59 0.38 -8.55
C VAL A 67 -10.33 0.52 -7.71
N MET A 68 -10.24 1.55 -6.85
CA MET A 68 -9.08 1.75 -5.97
C MET A 68 -8.84 0.54 -5.07
N ALA A 69 -9.88 0.00 -4.45
CA ALA A 69 -9.78 -1.20 -3.62
C ALA A 69 -9.20 -2.40 -4.38
N LYS A 70 -9.65 -2.62 -5.63
CA LYS A 70 -9.12 -3.68 -6.50
C LYS A 70 -7.67 -3.42 -6.90
N GLU A 71 -7.32 -2.18 -7.23
CA GLU A 71 -5.95 -1.80 -7.62
C GLU A 71 -4.95 -1.98 -6.47
N ILE A 72 -5.34 -1.70 -5.22
CA ILE A 72 -4.54 -1.99 -4.02
C ILE A 72 -4.23 -3.50 -3.94
N VAL A 73 -5.25 -4.35 -4.09
CA VAL A 73 -5.08 -5.81 -4.03
C VAL A 73 -4.28 -6.34 -5.23
N TYR A 74 -4.49 -5.82 -6.43
CA TYR A 74 -3.74 -6.24 -7.61
C TYR A 74 -2.26 -5.94 -7.48
N GLN A 75 -1.89 -4.71 -7.11
CA GLN A 75 -0.50 -4.30 -6.96
C GLN A 75 0.23 -5.07 -5.85
N ALA A 76 -0.49 -5.48 -4.80
CA ALA A 76 0.09 -6.28 -3.72
C ALA A 76 0.71 -7.60 -4.21
N VAL A 77 0.29 -8.14 -5.36
CA VAL A 77 0.83 -9.39 -5.92
C VAL A 77 2.32 -9.30 -6.19
N ASP A 78 2.82 -8.13 -6.64
CA ASP A 78 4.22 -7.93 -6.97
C ASP A 78 5.15 -7.96 -5.75
N TYR A 79 4.61 -7.59 -4.58
CA TYR A 79 5.37 -7.47 -3.34
C TYR A 79 5.17 -8.65 -2.39
N LEU A 80 4.01 -9.27 -2.42
CA LEU A 80 3.60 -10.31 -1.47
C LEU A 80 3.43 -11.68 -2.13
N GLY A 81 3.28 -11.73 -3.45
CA GLY A 81 3.00 -12.95 -4.22
C GLY A 81 1.55 -13.39 -4.14
N ILE A 82 1.08 -14.06 -5.19
CA ILE A 82 -0.33 -14.49 -5.33
C ILE A 82 -0.78 -15.41 -4.19
N GLY A 83 0.13 -16.21 -3.62
CA GLY A 83 -0.19 -17.12 -2.51
C GLY A 83 -0.69 -16.40 -1.25
N ARG A 84 -0.20 -15.18 -1.01
CA ARG A 84 -0.65 -14.35 0.12
C ARG A 84 -1.82 -13.45 -0.26
N VAL A 85 -1.90 -13.00 -1.50
CA VAL A 85 -2.88 -11.99 -1.95
C VAL A 85 -4.24 -12.60 -2.31
N ARG A 86 -4.29 -13.87 -2.75
CA ARG A 86 -5.52 -14.51 -3.22
C ARG A 86 -6.69 -14.41 -2.23
N PRO A 87 -6.52 -14.66 -0.91
CA PRO A 87 -7.63 -14.53 0.06
C PRO A 87 -8.22 -13.13 0.13
N PHE A 88 -7.39 -12.09 -0.03
CA PHE A 88 -7.82 -10.69 -0.03
C PHE A 88 -8.60 -10.34 -1.30
N LEU A 89 -8.20 -10.89 -2.45
CA LEU A 89 -8.95 -10.71 -3.70
C LEU A 89 -10.34 -11.34 -3.59
N ASP A 90 -10.43 -12.55 -3.05
CA ASP A 90 -11.69 -13.25 -2.85
C ASP A 90 -12.58 -12.48 -1.86
N ALA A 91 -12.04 -11.97 -0.75
CA ALA A 91 -12.76 -11.14 0.21
C ALA A 91 -13.24 -9.82 -0.42
N THR A 92 -12.39 -9.14 -1.19
CA THR A 92 -12.77 -7.91 -1.90
C THR A 92 -13.92 -8.15 -2.86
N ASN A 93 -13.86 -9.23 -3.65
CA ASN A 93 -14.93 -9.58 -4.58
C ASN A 93 -16.26 -9.84 -3.86
N ALA A 94 -16.23 -10.59 -2.76
CA ALA A 94 -17.44 -10.89 -1.96
C ALA A 94 -18.05 -9.57 -1.42
N ILE A 95 -17.26 -8.72 -0.76
CA ILE A 95 -17.73 -7.46 -0.17
C ILE A 95 -18.30 -6.51 -1.24
N LEU A 96 -17.62 -6.38 -2.39
CA LEU A 96 -18.12 -5.55 -3.49
C LEU A 96 -19.45 -6.10 -4.04
N THR A 97 -19.56 -7.41 -4.20
CA THR A 97 -20.80 -8.07 -4.66
C THR A 97 -21.95 -7.85 -3.67
N ASP A 98 -21.70 -8.02 -2.37
CA ASP A 98 -22.68 -7.81 -1.30
C ASP A 98 -23.17 -6.36 -1.25
N ARG A 99 -22.32 -5.40 -1.68
CA ARG A 99 -22.67 -3.98 -1.83
C ARG A 99 -23.34 -3.66 -3.18
N GLY A 100 -23.66 -4.65 -3.99
CA GLY A 100 -24.35 -4.48 -5.28
C GLY A 100 -23.45 -4.01 -6.41
N VAL A 101 -22.12 -4.03 -6.24
CA VAL A 101 -21.17 -3.67 -7.30
C VAL A 101 -21.10 -4.81 -8.32
N LYS A 102 -21.39 -4.48 -9.58
CA LYS A 102 -21.32 -5.46 -10.67
C LYS A 102 -19.87 -5.79 -11.01
N LEU A 103 -19.51 -7.05 -10.98
CA LEU A 103 -18.21 -7.56 -11.41
C LEU A 103 -18.33 -8.28 -12.77
N PRO A 104 -17.26 -8.29 -13.62
CA PRO A 104 -15.99 -7.60 -13.40
C PRO A 104 -16.13 -6.08 -13.54
N LEU A 105 -15.23 -5.34 -12.87
CA LEU A 105 -15.08 -3.90 -13.11
C LEU A 105 -14.43 -3.67 -14.49
N GLU A 106 -14.58 -2.45 -15.02
CA GLU A 106 -13.86 -2.04 -16.22
C GLU A 106 -12.34 -2.18 -16.04
N GLY A 107 -11.66 -2.68 -17.09
CA GLY A 107 -10.22 -2.89 -17.06
C GLY A 107 -9.44 -1.57 -16.97
N GLN A 108 -8.41 -1.54 -16.16
CA GLN A 108 -7.57 -0.35 -15.92
C GLN A 108 -6.21 -0.41 -16.62
N ALA A 109 -5.92 -1.47 -17.39
CA ALA A 109 -4.64 -1.65 -18.07
C ALA A 109 -4.42 -0.59 -19.17
N THR A 110 -3.23 0.00 -19.20
CA THR A 110 -2.80 0.99 -20.21
C THR A 110 -1.68 0.46 -21.10
N THR A 111 -1.18 -0.73 -20.82
CA THR A 111 -0.09 -1.38 -21.52
C THR A 111 -0.56 -2.67 -22.21
N THR A 112 0.23 -3.13 -23.18
CA THR A 112 0.09 -4.43 -23.86
C THR A 112 1.31 -5.28 -23.58
N MET A 113 1.27 -6.57 -23.95
CA MET A 113 2.42 -7.48 -23.80
C MET A 113 3.66 -7.01 -24.58
N GLU A 114 3.46 -6.25 -25.67
CA GLU A 114 4.53 -5.73 -26.52
C GLU A 114 5.23 -4.51 -25.91
N ASN A 115 4.48 -3.60 -25.25
CA ASN A 115 5.03 -2.32 -24.79
C ASN A 115 5.25 -2.22 -23.25
N ARG A 116 4.81 -3.23 -22.48
CA ARG A 116 4.89 -3.21 -21.00
C ARG A 116 6.31 -3.02 -20.44
N LEU A 117 7.33 -3.62 -21.09
CA LEU A 117 8.72 -3.48 -20.65
C LEU A 117 9.22 -2.04 -20.81
N GLU A 118 8.98 -1.44 -21.96
CA GLU A 118 9.39 -0.05 -22.24
C GLU A 118 8.69 0.93 -21.29
N ARG A 119 7.36 0.79 -21.16
CA ARG A 119 6.55 1.62 -20.29
C ARG A 119 6.94 1.47 -18.82
N GLY A 120 7.19 0.23 -18.38
CA GLY A 120 7.61 -0.03 -17.00
C GLY A 120 9.02 0.49 -16.68
N ALA A 121 9.96 0.35 -17.60
CA ALA A 121 11.29 0.95 -17.46
C ALA A 121 11.22 2.49 -17.35
N GLN A 122 10.34 3.12 -18.14
CA GLN A 122 10.09 4.55 -18.07
C GLN A 122 9.48 4.94 -16.70
N THR A 123 8.52 4.19 -16.21
CA THR A 123 7.89 4.41 -14.89
C THR A 123 8.92 4.27 -13.75
N GLN A 124 9.84 3.30 -13.84
CA GLN A 124 10.93 3.19 -12.85
C GLN A 124 11.81 4.45 -12.84
N VAL A 125 12.14 5.01 -14.01
CA VAL A 125 12.91 6.26 -14.10
C VAL A 125 12.13 7.44 -13.51
N GLU A 126 10.83 7.53 -13.78
CA GLU A 126 9.97 8.58 -13.22
C GLU A 126 9.97 8.58 -11.69
N ILE A 127 9.92 7.39 -11.08
CA ILE A 127 9.85 7.24 -9.61
C ILE A 127 11.23 7.35 -8.96
N PHE A 128 12.24 6.67 -9.50
CA PHE A 128 13.54 6.48 -8.83
C PHE A 128 14.71 7.24 -9.49
N GLY A 129 14.46 7.90 -10.62
CA GLY A 129 15.46 8.69 -11.34
C GLY A 129 16.29 7.91 -12.37
N ASP A 130 17.20 8.62 -13.02
CA ASP A 130 17.95 8.14 -14.19
C ASP A 130 18.82 6.90 -13.95
N SER A 131 19.18 6.61 -12.71
CA SER A 131 19.90 5.39 -12.34
C SER A 131 19.17 4.10 -12.72
N MET A 132 17.84 4.17 -12.90
CA MET A 132 17.00 3.04 -13.29
C MET A 132 16.92 2.80 -14.79
N LYS A 133 17.41 3.70 -15.63
CA LYS A 133 17.25 3.68 -17.10
C LYS A 133 17.59 2.34 -17.76
N ASP A 134 18.63 1.67 -17.29
CA ASP A 134 19.11 0.39 -17.83
C ASP A 134 19.08 -0.75 -16.79
N ALA A 135 18.44 -0.55 -15.65
CA ALA A 135 18.37 -1.54 -14.58
C ALA A 135 17.74 -2.87 -15.04
N TRP A 136 16.74 -2.82 -15.92
CA TRP A 136 16.09 -3.99 -16.49
C TRP A 136 17.03 -4.89 -17.31
N LYS A 137 18.17 -4.39 -17.78
CA LYS A 137 19.20 -5.15 -18.52
C LYS A 137 20.07 -6.03 -17.63
N GLN A 138 20.02 -5.82 -16.29
CA GLN A 138 20.89 -6.49 -15.32
C GLN A 138 20.38 -7.89 -14.92
N GLY A 139 19.64 -8.57 -15.79
CA GLY A 139 19.18 -9.94 -15.62
C GLY A 139 17.65 -10.09 -15.74
N HIS A 140 17.21 -11.36 -15.73
CA HIS A 140 15.81 -11.67 -15.99
C HIS A 140 14.86 -11.19 -14.87
N ILE A 141 15.28 -11.21 -13.60
CA ILE A 141 14.46 -10.71 -12.50
C ILE A 141 14.21 -9.21 -12.66
N ASN A 142 15.25 -8.41 -12.94
CA ASN A 142 15.10 -6.97 -13.15
C ASN A 142 14.26 -6.66 -14.39
N ARG A 143 14.37 -7.48 -15.44
CA ARG A 143 13.53 -7.35 -16.63
C ARG A 143 12.05 -7.63 -16.30
N TRP A 144 11.77 -8.68 -15.53
CA TRP A 144 10.40 -8.95 -15.07
C TRP A 144 9.89 -7.87 -14.13
N LEU A 145 10.72 -7.38 -13.21
CA LEU A 145 10.35 -6.26 -12.35
C LEU A 145 9.92 -5.04 -13.17
N ALA A 146 10.69 -4.66 -14.20
CA ALA A 146 10.32 -3.56 -15.06
C ALA A 146 9.04 -3.85 -15.86
N ALA A 147 8.92 -5.03 -16.48
CA ALA A 147 7.78 -5.36 -17.34
C ALA A 147 6.51 -5.66 -16.54
N ASN A 148 6.60 -6.53 -15.53
CA ASN A 148 5.44 -6.98 -14.76
C ASN A 148 5.05 -5.97 -13.67
N CYS A 149 5.90 -5.68 -12.70
CA CYS A 149 5.55 -4.78 -11.62
C CYS A 149 5.26 -3.35 -12.14
N PHE A 150 6.25 -2.73 -12.79
CA PHE A 150 6.10 -1.34 -13.22
C PHE A 150 5.29 -1.20 -14.52
N GLY A 151 5.37 -2.16 -15.44
CA GLY A 151 4.66 -2.10 -16.71
C GLY A 151 3.20 -2.56 -16.64
N ASP A 152 2.90 -3.65 -15.92
CA ASP A 152 1.54 -4.17 -15.85
C ASP A 152 0.71 -3.54 -14.73
N TYR A 153 1.33 -3.17 -13.58
CA TYR A 153 0.58 -2.68 -12.42
C TYR A 153 0.72 -1.16 -12.20
N TYR A 154 1.93 -0.61 -12.22
CA TYR A 154 2.11 0.82 -11.95
C TYR A 154 1.54 1.75 -13.02
N THR A 155 1.47 1.31 -14.27
CA THR A 155 0.91 2.11 -15.37
C THR A 155 -0.62 2.10 -15.43
N ARG A 156 -1.28 1.24 -14.64
CA ARG A 156 -2.75 1.11 -14.64
C ARG A 156 -3.40 2.40 -14.13
N THR A 157 -4.59 2.71 -14.64
CA THR A 157 -5.46 3.74 -14.08
C THR A 157 -6.07 3.33 -12.72
N GLY A 158 -6.91 4.16 -12.14
CA GLY A 158 -7.57 3.88 -10.84
C GLY A 158 -6.79 4.36 -9.62
N LEU A 159 -5.45 4.33 -9.65
CA LEU A 159 -4.56 4.98 -8.68
C LEU A 159 -3.48 5.76 -9.44
N ASP A 160 -3.10 6.92 -8.94
CA ASP A 160 -1.94 7.66 -9.43
C ASP A 160 -0.61 7.10 -8.87
N LEU A 161 0.53 7.53 -9.42
CA LEU A 161 1.85 7.02 -9.00
C LEU A 161 2.16 7.34 -7.53
N LYS A 162 1.69 8.46 -7.01
CA LYS A 162 1.88 8.84 -5.61
C LYS A 162 1.12 7.90 -4.67
N GLN A 163 -0.12 7.56 -5.01
CA GLN A 163 -0.92 6.57 -4.29
C GLN A 163 -0.29 5.18 -4.38
N ARG A 164 0.20 4.78 -5.56
CA ARG A 164 0.88 3.49 -5.78
C ARG A 164 2.16 3.35 -4.95
N GLU A 165 2.97 4.39 -4.87
CA GLU A 165 4.17 4.38 -4.01
C GLU A 165 3.81 4.37 -2.52
N MET A 166 2.76 5.07 -2.09
CA MET A 166 2.29 5.02 -0.71
C MET A 166 1.83 3.62 -0.32
N ILE A 167 0.99 2.96 -1.11
CA ILE A 167 0.53 1.60 -0.79
C ILE A 167 1.66 0.58 -0.83
N THR A 168 2.61 0.73 -1.75
CA THR A 168 3.82 -0.11 -1.79
C THR A 168 4.65 0.05 -0.52
N PHE A 169 4.86 1.28 -0.07
CA PHE A 169 5.52 1.55 1.20
C PHE A 169 4.81 0.85 2.37
N CYS A 170 3.48 0.87 2.40
CA CYS A 170 2.68 0.19 3.43
C CYS A 170 2.83 -1.35 3.36
N PHE A 171 2.80 -1.96 2.16
CA PHE A 171 3.04 -3.40 2.00
C PHE A 171 4.39 -3.81 2.60
N LEU A 172 5.45 -3.07 2.27
CA LEU A 172 6.80 -3.37 2.70
C LEU A 172 7.00 -3.14 4.20
N ALA A 173 6.49 -2.04 4.75
CA ALA A 173 6.54 -1.75 6.18
C ALA A 173 5.86 -2.85 6.99
N ALA A 174 4.68 -3.28 6.55
CA ALA A 174 3.89 -4.30 7.23
C ALA A 174 4.46 -5.72 7.04
N GLN A 175 5.01 -6.06 5.87
CA GLN A 175 5.67 -7.34 5.64
C GLN A 175 6.91 -7.50 6.51
N GLY A 176 7.77 -6.48 6.58
CA GLY A 176 9.06 -6.48 7.29
C GLY A 176 10.12 -7.37 6.64
N GLY A 177 11.37 -7.25 7.10
CA GLY A 177 12.50 -8.01 6.56
C GLY A 177 12.92 -7.59 5.15
N CYS A 178 12.53 -6.38 4.72
CA CYS A 178 12.82 -5.80 3.42
C CYS A 178 13.16 -4.30 3.53
N GLU A 179 13.89 -3.92 4.58
CA GLU A 179 14.25 -2.54 4.89
C GLU A 179 14.99 -1.81 3.74
N PRO A 180 15.87 -2.47 2.94
CA PRO A 180 16.46 -1.81 1.77
C PRO A 180 15.41 -1.38 0.75
N GLN A 181 14.42 -2.22 0.45
CA GLN A 181 13.31 -1.91 -0.46
C GLN A 181 12.42 -0.83 0.14
N LEU A 182 12.09 -0.94 1.44
CA LEU A 182 11.30 0.07 2.15
C LEU A 182 11.96 1.46 2.09
N THR A 183 13.28 1.54 2.31
CA THR A 183 14.06 2.78 2.17
C THR A 183 13.99 3.32 0.73
N SER A 184 14.11 2.44 -0.28
CA SER A 184 14.01 2.83 -1.69
C SER A 184 12.64 3.39 -2.03
N HIS A 185 11.56 2.75 -1.58
CA HIS A 185 10.18 3.24 -1.80
C HIS A 185 9.84 4.48 -0.95
N ALA A 186 10.48 4.70 0.21
CA ALA A 186 10.42 5.99 0.90
C ALA A 186 11.00 7.12 0.03
N LYS A 187 12.15 6.89 -0.63
CA LYS A 187 12.72 7.84 -1.60
C LYS A 187 11.81 8.05 -2.82
N GLY A 188 11.24 6.97 -3.36
CA GLY A 188 10.26 7.03 -4.47
C GLY A 188 9.08 7.93 -4.13
N ASN A 189 8.49 7.75 -2.95
CA ASN A 189 7.45 8.63 -2.43
C ASN A 189 7.90 10.10 -2.37
N MET A 190 9.11 10.36 -1.85
CA MET A 190 9.66 11.72 -1.75
C MET A 190 9.94 12.34 -3.12
N ASN A 191 10.35 11.55 -4.11
CA ASN A 191 10.53 12.01 -5.50
C ASN A 191 9.22 12.41 -6.15
N LEU A 192 8.12 11.72 -5.81
CA LEU A 192 6.78 12.02 -6.28
C LEU A 192 6.08 13.13 -5.46
N GLY A 193 6.79 13.78 -4.53
CA GLY A 193 6.30 14.92 -3.76
C GLY A 193 5.57 14.58 -2.45
N SER A 194 5.64 13.34 -1.97
CA SER A 194 5.29 13.00 -0.59
C SER A 194 6.48 13.34 0.32
N ASP A 195 6.31 14.23 1.27
CA ASP A 195 7.39 14.57 2.18
C ASP A 195 7.60 13.54 3.30
N LYS A 196 8.70 13.69 4.05
CA LYS A 196 9.01 12.87 5.23
C LYS A 196 7.86 12.87 6.24
N ALA A 197 7.26 14.05 6.48
CA ALA A 197 6.17 14.19 7.45
C ALA A 197 4.91 13.43 7.00
N PHE A 198 4.60 13.41 5.71
CA PHE A 198 3.52 12.61 5.17
C PHE A 198 3.72 11.10 5.43
N LEU A 199 4.92 10.59 5.15
CA LEU A 199 5.22 9.17 5.40
C LEU A 199 5.15 8.80 6.88
N ILE A 200 5.58 9.71 7.78
CA ILE A 200 5.43 9.51 9.23
C ILE A 200 3.94 9.45 9.61
N ARG A 201 3.09 10.32 9.06
CA ARG A 201 1.64 10.26 9.26
C ARG A 201 1.07 8.91 8.79
N VAL A 202 1.48 8.43 7.62
CA VAL A 202 1.07 7.11 7.12
C VAL A 202 1.43 5.99 8.11
N VAL A 203 2.68 5.96 8.59
CA VAL A 203 3.10 4.96 9.59
C VAL A 203 2.31 5.08 10.89
N SER A 204 2.07 6.32 11.37
CA SER A 204 1.30 6.56 12.59
C SER A 204 -0.11 5.98 12.48
N GLN A 205 -0.82 6.24 11.36
CA GLN A 205 -2.17 5.71 11.13
C GLN A 205 -2.20 4.17 10.98
N CYS A 206 -1.10 3.56 10.53
CA CYS A 206 -0.99 2.11 10.38
C CYS A 206 -0.51 1.37 11.64
N LEU A 207 0.01 2.10 12.64
CA LEU A 207 0.60 1.52 13.85
C LEU A 207 -0.33 0.55 14.60
N PRO A 208 -1.64 0.82 14.78
CA PRO A 208 -2.54 -0.10 15.46
C PRO A 208 -2.63 -1.48 14.80
N TYR A 209 -2.35 -1.57 13.51
CA TYR A 209 -2.49 -2.78 12.69
C TYR A 209 -1.20 -3.61 12.58
N ILE A 210 -0.01 -2.99 12.76
CA ILE A 210 1.29 -3.68 12.59
C ILE A 210 2.17 -3.65 13.85
N GLY A 211 1.79 -2.87 14.84
CA GLY A 211 2.51 -2.77 16.13
C GLY A 211 3.80 -1.95 16.06
N TYR A 212 4.36 -1.67 17.21
CA TYR A 212 5.52 -0.79 17.39
C TYR A 212 6.79 -1.22 16.66
N PRO A 213 7.22 -2.50 16.67
CA PRO A 213 8.50 -2.87 16.04
C PRO A 213 8.56 -2.54 14.56
N ARG A 214 7.51 -2.87 13.80
CA ARG A 214 7.45 -2.57 12.36
C ARG A 214 7.31 -1.08 12.07
N SER A 215 6.52 -0.38 12.88
CA SER A 215 6.37 1.07 12.77
C SER A 215 7.69 1.80 13.03
N LEU A 216 8.45 1.43 14.07
CA LEU A 216 9.75 2.01 14.38
C LEU A 216 10.79 1.70 13.28
N ASN A 217 10.78 0.49 12.70
CA ASN A 217 11.63 0.16 11.55
C ASN A 217 11.27 1.02 10.33
N ALA A 218 9.97 1.23 10.06
CA ALA A 218 9.53 2.09 8.96
C ALA A 218 9.98 3.55 9.17
N ILE A 219 9.85 4.09 10.37
CA ILE A 219 10.36 5.44 10.72
C ILE A 219 11.88 5.53 10.50
N SER A 220 12.63 4.49 10.89
CA SER A 220 14.08 4.43 10.64
C SER A 220 14.40 4.47 9.16
N CYS A 221 13.68 3.72 8.31
CA CYS A 221 13.84 3.72 6.85
C CYS A 221 13.49 5.08 6.23
N ILE A 222 12.42 5.75 6.70
CA ILE A 222 12.05 7.09 6.27
C ILE A 222 13.15 8.10 6.61
N ASN A 223 13.67 8.07 7.83
CA ASN A 223 14.75 8.96 8.27
C ASN A 223 16.00 8.79 7.40
N LYS A 224 16.43 7.53 7.18
CA LYS A 224 17.54 7.19 6.31
C LYS A 224 17.33 7.67 4.87
N ALA A 225 16.15 7.47 4.32
CA ALA A 225 15.81 7.94 2.97
C ALA A 225 15.92 9.47 2.86
N ALA A 226 15.36 10.20 3.82
CA ALA A 226 15.43 11.67 3.86
C ALA A 226 16.86 12.18 3.99
N GLU A 227 17.68 11.59 4.88
CA GLU A 227 19.09 11.92 5.06
C GLU A 227 19.89 11.73 3.76
N GLU A 228 19.76 10.57 3.11
CA GLU A 228 20.43 10.25 1.84
C GLU A 228 20.00 11.15 0.68
N MET A 229 18.83 11.79 0.76
CA MET A 229 18.32 12.78 -0.21
C MET A 229 18.62 14.23 0.19
N GLY A 230 19.22 14.48 1.36
CA GLY A 230 19.46 15.82 1.90
C GLY A 230 18.17 16.58 2.26
N ARG A 231 17.14 15.88 2.71
CA ARG A 231 15.79 16.40 3.01
C ARG A 231 15.39 16.15 4.45
#